data_a09fedcce62fe93a92e5c8b125e9f2a5
#
_entry.id   a09fedcce62fe93a92e5c8b125e9f2a5
#
_cell.length_a   1.000
_cell.length_b   1.000
_cell.length_c   1.000
_cell.angle_alpha   90.00
_cell.angle_beta   90.00
_cell.angle_gamma   90.00
#
_symmetry.space_group_name_H-M   'P 1'
#
loop_
_entity.id
_entity.type
_entity.pdbx_description
1 polymer ?
#
loop_
_entity_poly.entity_id
_entity_poly.type
_entity_poly.pdbx_seq_one_letter_code
_entity_poly.pdbx_strand_id
1 'polypeptide(L)'
;MAIIAGLFNKSKRRDGDYLDLAEEAEEYEMPEAGARVKVAELQEYDDVKNFTDYVYGGNILLLDLTPVSSDDMELERTTNELKRVVKDIQGDIAGLGRNWLIVTPTGVKIDRRKMRGSF
;
A
#
# COMPACT_ATOMS: atom_id res chain seq x y z
N MET A 1 -4.31 -3.07 -25.95
CA MET A 1 -4.02 -4.07 -24.94
C MET A 1 -2.58 -4.52 -24.97
N ALA A 2 -1.75 -3.80 -25.65
CA ALA A 2 -0.33 -4.14 -25.68
C ALA A 2 0.30 -4.06 -24.29
N ILE A 3 -0.15 -3.12 -23.48
CA ILE A 3 0.38 -2.96 -22.13
C ILE A 3 0.10 -4.20 -21.29
N ILE A 4 -1.11 -4.73 -21.36
CA ILE A 4 -1.46 -5.91 -20.59
C ILE A 4 -0.64 -7.10 -21.04
N ALA A 5 -0.46 -7.26 -22.33
CA ALA A 5 0.34 -8.36 -22.84
C ALA A 5 1.79 -8.24 -22.37
N GLY A 6 2.32 -7.03 -22.36
CA GLY A 6 3.67 -6.79 -21.90
C GLY A 6 3.84 -7.12 -20.43
N LEU A 7 2.85 -6.77 -19.62
CA LEU A 7 2.90 -7.06 -18.20
C LEU A 7 2.89 -8.56 -17.93
N PHE A 8 2.06 -9.29 -18.63
CA PHE A 8 2.03 -10.73 -18.46
C PHE A 8 3.33 -11.38 -18.88
N ASN A 9 3.91 -10.91 -19.94
CA ASN A 9 5.20 -11.44 -20.39
C ASN A 9 6.28 -11.20 -19.37
N LYS A 10 6.29 -10.04 -18.77
CA LYS A 10 7.28 -9.71 -17.75
C LYS A 10 7.08 -10.51 -16.49
N SER A 11 5.83 -10.70 -16.10
CA SER A 11 5.57 -11.38 -14.85
C SER A 11 5.94 -12.85 -14.91
N LYS A 12 6.03 -13.44 -16.09
CA LYS A 12 6.46 -14.81 -16.21
C LYS A 12 7.91 -15.02 -15.83
N ARG A 13 8.67 -13.98 -15.82
CA ARG A 13 10.12 -14.11 -15.70
C ARG A 13 10.62 -14.14 -14.30
N ARG A 14 9.77 -13.85 -13.33
CA ARG A 14 10.25 -13.77 -11.96
C ARG A 14 9.16 -13.68 -10.95
N ASP A 15 9.57 -13.88 -9.73
CA ASP A 15 8.71 -13.72 -8.60
C ASP A 15 8.48 -12.24 -8.34
N GLY A 16 7.45 -11.92 -7.61
CA GLY A 16 7.20 -10.54 -7.28
C GLY A 16 6.68 -9.75 -8.45
N ASP A 17 5.67 -10.28 -9.10
CA ASP A 17 5.11 -9.66 -10.29
C ASP A 17 4.71 -8.23 -10.08
N TYR A 18 4.25 -7.86 -8.89
CA TYR A 18 3.84 -6.49 -8.65
C TYR A 18 5.00 -5.52 -8.75
N LEU A 19 6.23 -5.98 -8.54
CA LEU A 19 7.39 -5.12 -8.72
C LEU A 19 7.58 -4.77 -10.19
N ASP A 20 7.32 -5.73 -11.07
CA ASP A 20 7.38 -5.46 -12.50
C ASP A 20 6.30 -4.48 -12.91
N LEU A 21 5.12 -4.58 -12.29
CA LEU A 21 4.06 -3.63 -12.56
C LEU A 21 4.46 -2.24 -12.15
N ALA A 22 5.17 -2.11 -11.04
CA ALA A 22 5.62 -0.81 -10.57
C ALA A 22 6.61 -0.19 -11.54
N GLU A 23 7.52 -0.99 -12.07
CA GLU A 23 8.48 -0.52 -13.05
C GLU A 23 7.79 -0.06 -14.33
N GLU A 24 6.82 -0.85 -14.77
CA GLU A 24 6.06 -0.49 -15.95
C GLU A 24 5.35 0.85 -15.75
N ALA A 25 4.83 1.05 -14.55
CA ALA A 25 4.12 2.28 -14.25
C ALA A 25 5.02 3.51 -14.32
N GLU A 26 6.30 3.37 -14.03
CA GLU A 26 7.24 4.47 -14.11
C GLU A 26 7.45 4.97 -15.53
N GLU A 27 7.35 4.05 -16.48
CA GLU A 27 7.54 4.39 -17.87
C GLU A 27 6.24 4.74 -18.57
N TYR A 28 5.17 4.67 -17.84
CA TYR A 28 3.84 4.76 -18.36
C TYR A 28 3.14 5.95 -17.74
N GLU A 29 2.61 6.81 -18.59
CA GLU A 29 1.92 7.98 -18.10
C GLU A 29 0.62 7.57 -17.40
N MET A 30 0.53 7.89 -16.14
CA MET A 30 -0.62 7.53 -15.34
C MET A 30 -1.82 8.39 -15.72
N PRO A 31 -2.98 7.77 -15.97
CA PRO A 31 -4.18 8.56 -16.18
C PRO A 31 -4.55 9.29 -14.91
N GLU A 32 -5.24 10.38 -15.06
CA GLU A 32 -5.79 11.08 -13.93
C GLU A 32 -6.78 10.19 -13.18
N ALA A 33 -6.73 10.28 -11.88
CA ALA A 33 -7.62 9.48 -11.04
C ALA A 33 -7.96 10.26 -9.79
N GLY A 34 -9.13 9.95 -9.18
CA GLY A 34 -9.51 10.55 -7.92
C GLY A 34 -8.62 10.09 -6.80
N ALA A 35 -8.19 8.83 -6.85
CA ALA A 35 -7.29 8.26 -5.86
C ALA A 35 -6.49 7.15 -6.51
N ARG A 36 -5.32 6.91 -5.96
CA ARG A 36 -4.47 5.80 -6.40
C ARG A 36 -4.19 4.90 -5.23
N VAL A 37 -3.83 3.65 -5.54
CA VAL A 37 -3.39 2.70 -4.55
C VAL A 37 -1.88 2.56 -4.72
N LYS A 38 -1.14 2.90 -3.69
CA LYS A 38 0.32 2.80 -3.72
C LYS A 38 0.76 1.63 -2.87
N VAL A 39 1.62 0.79 -3.44
CA VAL A 39 2.21 -0.32 -2.71
C VAL A 39 3.60 0.10 -2.29
N ALA A 40 3.92 -0.07 -1.02
CA ALA A 40 5.23 0.31 -0.49
C ALA A 40 5.72 -0.75 0.48
N GLU A 41 7.03 -0.78 0.66
CA GLU A 41 7.66 -1.71 1.58
C GLU A 41 8.45 -0.89 2.58
N LEU A 42 8.23 -1.15 3.87
CA LEU A 42 8.90 -0.40 4.93
C LEU A 42 10.23 -1.04 5.26
N GLN A 43 11.31 -0.30 5.08
CA GLN A 43 12.63 -0.77 5.45
C GLN A 43 13.01 -0.26 6.84
N GLU A 44 12.63 0.95 7.15
CA GLU A 44 12.90 1.53 8.47
C GLU A 44 11.87 2.61 8.77
N TYR A 45 11.79 2.96 10.03
CA TYR A 45 10.78 3.91 10.49
C TYR A 45 10.82 5.24 9.72
N ASP A 46 12.00 5.68 9.33
CA ASP A 46 12.12 6.97 8.65
C ASP A 46 11.39 7.01 7.31
N ASP A 47 11.13 5.84 6.73
CA ASP A 47 10.39 5.76 5.48
C ASP A 47 8.95 6.23 5.63
N VAL A 48 8.42 6.17 6.84
CA VAL A 48 7.02 6.48 7.08
C VAL A 48 6.64 7.87 6.60
N LYS A 49 7.54 8.83 6.78
CA LYS A 49 7.26 10.21 6.36
C LYS A 49 6.96 10.30 4.87
N ASN A 50 7.75 9.61 4.08
CA ASN A 50 7.55 9.62 2.63
C ASN A 50 6.25 8.94 2.26
N PHE A 51 5.94 7.85 2.94
CA PHE A 51 4.74 7.08 2.62
C PHE A 51 3.48 7.83 3.00
N THR A 52 3.49 8.52 4.14
CA THR A 52 2.31 9.24 4.59
C THR A 52 1.97 10.41 3.68
N ASP A 53 2.94 10.92 2.94
CA ASP A 53 2.65 11.98 1.97
C ASP A 53 1.65 11.52 0.92
N TYR A 54 1.71 10.25 0.53
CA TYR A 54 0.72 9.71 -0.40
C TYR A 54 -0.67 9.73 0.20
N VAL A 55 -0.75 9.40 1.48
CA VAL A 55 -2.05 9.37 2.15
C VAL A 55 -2.60 10.78 2.31
N TYR A 56 -1.75 11.72 2.67
CA TYR A 56 -2.17 13.13 2.75
C TYR A 56 -2.64 13.63 1.39
N GLY A 57 -2.06 13.11 0.33
CA GLY A 57 -2.45 13.49 -1.03
C GLY A 57 -3.75 12.86 -1.52
N GLY A 58 -4.42 12.07 -0.68
CA GLY A 58 -5.71 11.49 -1.03
C GLY A 58 -5.61 10.10 -1.61
N ASN A 59 -4.56 9.38 -1.34
CA ASN A 59 -4.31 8.07 -1.92
C ASN A 59 -4.33 6.97 -0.86
N ILE A 60 -4.52 5.74 -1.31
CA ILE A 60 -4.53 4.56 -0.45
C ILE A 60 -3.14 3.94 -0.46
N LEU A 61 -2.66 3.56 0.72
CA LEU A 61 -1.34 2.97 0.87
C LEU A 61 -1.47 1.52 1.32
N LEU A 62 -0.86 0.61 0.57
CA LEU A 62 -0.71 -0.78 0.98
C LEU A 62 0.74 -0.95 1.41
N LEU A 63 0.96 -1.15 2.69
CA LEU A 63 2.30 -1.13 3.26
C LEU A 63 2.71 -2.51 3.71
N ASP A 64 3.82 -2.99 3.15
CA ASP A 64 4.41 -4.27 3.51
C ASP A 64 5.39 -4.05 4.65
N LEU A 65 5.13 -4.67 5.78
CA LEU A 65 5.96 -4.55 6.97
C LEU A 65 6.91 -5.71 7.16
N THR A 66 6.99 -6.60 6.18
CA THR A 66 7.83 -7.78 6.30
C THR A 66 9.27 -7.48 6.70
N PRO A 67 9.93 -6.46 6.12
CA PRO A 67 11.34 -6.22 6.49
C PRO A 67 11.55 -5.89 7.96
N VAL A 68 10.54 -5.35 8.63
CA VAL A 68 10.66 -4.99 10.05
C VAL A 68 9.82 -5.90 10.93
N SER A 69 9.36 -7.02 10.40
CA SER A 69 8.41 -7.87 11.11
C SER A 69 8.98 -8.49 12.37
N SER A 70 10.30 -8.63 12.46
CA SER A 70 10.93 -9.18 13.64
C SER A 70 11.40 -8.10 14.62
N ASP A 71 11.18 -6.85 14.31
CA ASP A 71 11.60 -5.73 15.16
C ASP A 71 10.36 -5.09 15.78
N ASP A 72 10.05 -5.51 17.00
CA ASP A 72 8.83 -5.06 17.67
C ASP A 72 8.80 -3.56 17.87
N MET A 73 9.94 -2.95 18.14
CA MET A 73 9.98 -1.51 18.37
C MET A 73 9.71 -0.74 17.08
N GLU A 74 10.29 -1.18 15.99
CA GLU A 74 10.04 -0.54 14.71
C GLU A 74 8.58 -0.68 14.30
N LEU A 75 8.03 -1.88 14.49
CA LEU A 75 6.63 -2.11 14.19
C LEU A 75 5.73 -1.19 15.00
N GLU A 76 5.99 -1.10 16.29
CA GLU A 76 5.17 -0.28 17.16
C GLU A 76 5.25 1.19 16.81
N ARG A 77 6.47 1.69 16.59
CA ARG A 77 6.66 3.08 16.22
C ARG A 77 5.95 3.42 14.92
N THR A 78 6.10 2.54 13.94
CA THR A 78 5.48 2.74 12.63
C THR A 78 3.97 2.73 12.75
N THR A 79 3.43 1.74 13.44
CA THR A 79 2.00 1.60 13.57
C THR A 79 1.40 2.80 14.31
N ASN A 80 2.06 3.24 15.38
CA ASN A 80 1.58 4.37 16.14
C ASN A 80 1.59 5.65 15.33
N GLU A 81 2.63 5.84 14.53
CA GLU A 81 2.70 7.04 13.70
C GLU A 81 1.62 7.03 12.61
N LEU A 82 1.39 5.87 11.99
CA LEU A 82 0.36 5.76 10.98
C LEU A 82 -1.02 5.98 11.58
N LYS A 83 -1.25 5.47 12.78
CA LYS A 83 -2.53 5.71 13.46
C LYS A 83 -2.73 7.19 13.75
N ARG A 84 -1.67 7.88 14.12
CA ARG A 84 -1.75 9.32 14.36
C ARG A 84 -2.11 10.08 13.11
N VAL A 85 -1.46 9.74 12.00
CA VAL A 85 -1.74 10.38 10.71
C VAL A 85 -3.19 10.17 10.30
N VAL A 86 -3.64 8.92 10.41
CA VAL A 86 -4.99 8.54 10.02
C VAL A 86 -6.02 9.28 10.85
N LYS A 87 -5.75 9.45 12.14
CA LYS A 87 -6.66 10.18 13.01
C LYS A 87 -6.73 11.64 12.61
N ASP A 88 -5.59 12.24 12.29
CA ASP A 88 -5.53 13.64 11.90
C ASP A 88 -6.35 13.93 10.66
N ILE A 89 -6.31 13.04 9.69
CA ILE A 89 -6.98 13.28 8.42
C ILE A 89 -8.32 12.57 8.30
N GLN A 90 -8.74 11.89 9.35
CA GLN A 90 -10.01 11.15 9.36
C GLN A 90 -10.04 10.08 8.27
N GLY A 91 -8.92 9.40 8.10
CA GLY A 91 -8.83 8.23 7.25
C GLY A 91 -9.09 6.97 8.04
N ASP A 92 -8.46 5.87 7.62
CA ASP A 92 -8.63 4.59 8.31
C ASP A 92 -7.39 3.75 8.15
N ILE A 93 -7.23 2.73 9.00
CA ILE A 93 -6.08 1.85 8.95
C ILE A 93 -6.49 0.47 9.43
N ALA A 94 -6.01 -0.57 8.75
CA ALA A 94 -6.31 -1.95 9.13
C ALA A 94 -5.17 -2.85 8.71
N GLY A 95 -5.02 -3.95 9.44
CA GLY A 95 -4.05 -4.99 9.06
C GLY A 95 -4.63 -5.91 8.02
N LEU A 96 -3.81 -6.35 7.10
CA LEU A 96 -4.15 -7.33 6.08
C LEU A 96 -3.19 -8.48 6.22
N GLY A 97 -3.71 -9.65 6.56
CA GLY A 97 -2.86 -10.80 6.77
C GLY A 97 -1.89 -10.53 7.89
N ARG A 98 -0.65 -10.98 7.73
CA ARG A 98 0.29 -10.99 8.82
C ARG A 98 1.15 -9.73 8.89
N ASN A 99 1.63 -9.27 7.75
CA ASN A 99 2.62 -8.22 7.73
C ASN A 99 2.25 -7.05 6.84
N TRP A 100 0.98 -6.88 6.52
CA TRP A 100 0.55 -5.80 5.65
C TRP A 100 -0.43 -4.89 6.36
N LEU A 101 -0.38 -3.62 6.03
CA LEU A 101 -1.34 -2.64 6.48
C LEU A 101 -1.97 -1.96 5.28
N ILE A 102 -3.25 -1.63 5.42
CA ILE A 102 -3.88 -0.74 4.45
C ILE A 102 -4.20 0.56 5.17
N VAL A 103 -3.81 1.68 4.56
CA VAL A 103 -4.00 3.01 5.13
C VAL A 103 -4.77 3.83 4.12
N THR A 104 -5.85 4.45 4.55
CA THR A 104 -6.72 5.17 3.64
C THR A 104 -6.74 6.67 3.95
N PRO A 105 -7.02 7.48 2.93
CA PRO A 105 -7.08 8.93 3.12
C PRO A 105 -8.42 9.38 3.67
N THR A 106 -8.56 10.71 3.78
CA THR A 106 -9.77 11.34 4.28
C THR A 106 -10.99 10.82 3.53
N GLY A 107 -11.98 10.41 4.29
CA GLY A 107 -13.26 10.02 3.71
C GLY A 107 -13.34 8.61 3.17
N VAL A 108 -12.24 7.88 3.15
CA VAL A 108 -12.25 6.49 2.69
C VAL A 108 -12.16 5.60 3.93
N LYS A 109 -13.19 4.82 4.15
CA LYS A 109 -13.25 3.95 5.32
C LYS A 109 -13.14 2.49 4.91
N ILE A 110 -12.56 1.70 5.78
CA ILE A 110 -12.36 0.29 5.54
C ILE A 110 -13.52 -0.48 6.16
N ASP A 111 -14.25 -1.21 5.33
CA ASP A 111 -15.30 -2.10 5.82
C ASP A 111 -14.64 -3.41 6.16
N ARG A 112 -14.55 -3.69 7.45
CA ARG A 112 -13.83 -4.85 7.94
C ARG A 112 -14.65 -6.14 7.94
N ARG A 113 -15.89 -6.04 7.54
CA ARG A 113 -16.74 -7.23 7.47
C ARG A 113 -16.39 -8.03 6.25
N LYS A 114 -16.06 -9.28 6.47
CA LYS A 114 -15.64 -10.14 5.38
C LYS A 114 -16.85 -10.63 4.60
N MET A 115 -16.78 -10.50 3.30
CA MET A 115 -17.80 -11.10 2.44
C MET A 115 -17.33 -12.48 2.05
N ARG A 116 -18.26 -13.42 2.02
CA ARG A 116 -17.95 -14.77 1.61
C ARG A 116 -18.66 -15.08 0.31
N GLY A 117 -17.92 -15.67 -0.60
CA GLY A 117 -18.54 -16.17 -1.80
C GLY A 117 -19.45 -17.34 -1.49
N SER A 118 -20.42 -17.51 -2.32
CA SER A 118 -21.39 -18.59 -2.17
C SER A 118 -21.01 -19.69 -3.16
N PHE A 119 -20.69 -20.87 -2.65
CA PHE A 119 -20.22 -21.97 -3.49
C PHE A 119 -21.04 -23.20 -3.31
#